data_00e960b0a5624c88b6222505939e6b62
#
_entry.id   00e960b0a5624c88b6222505939e6b62
#
_cell.length_a   1.000
_cell.length_b   1.000
_cell.length_c   1.000
_cell.angle_alpha   90.00
_cell.angle_beta   90.00
_cell.angle_gamma   90.00
#
_symmetry.space_group_name_H-M   'P 1'
#
loop_
_entity.id
_entity.type
_entity.pdbx_description
1 polymer ?
#
loop_
_entity_poly.entity_id
_entity_poly.type
_entity_poly.pdbx_seq_one_letter_code
_entity_poly.pdbx_strand_id
1 'polypeptide(L)'
;MQLNDPDLLRHQAYIDGKWCDAPDGSATEIFNPANDQSLGFVPNLGADETRRAIEAAQAAQPAWRALTAKERAARLRKWYELMLANQEDLARIMTAEQGKPLTEARGEVLYAASFIEWFAEEAKRVYGDTIPGHQPDKRLIVTKEPIGVTAAITPWNFPAAMITRKAGPALAAGCAMVLKPAPQTPFSALALAVLAERAGIPAGLFSVLPADAERSREVGAELCANPIVRKLSFTGSTGVGIKLMEQCAPTLKKLSLELGGNAPFIVFEDADLDAAVEGALVAKYRNAGQTCVCANRLYVHDAVYEAFAEKLAAAVAKLRVGPGDEAGVVIGPLIDGNAVAKVQAHLADALEKGAKVLQGGKAHELGGHFFEPTVITDVTPDMLSLIHISEPTRRRG
;
A
#
# COMPACT_ATOMS: atom_id res chain seq x y z
N MET A 1 -6.15 20.78 8.28
CA MET A 1 -5.93 20.49 6.83
C MET A 1 -6.98 21.26 6.02
N GLN A 2 -6.57 22.01 5.00
CA GLN A 2 -7.49 22.76 4.11
C GLN A 2 -7.53 22.05 2.76
N LEU A 3 -8.73 21.71 2.28
CA LEU A 3 -8.98 21.07 0.99
C LEU A 3 -9.73 22.01 0.06
N ASN A 4 -9.50 21.88 -1.25
CA ASN A 4 -10.27 22.57 -2.28
C ASN A 4 -11.66 21.94 -2.43
N ASP A 5 -11.74 20.62 -2.27
CA ASP A 5 -12.96 19.80 -2.27
C ASP A 5 -13.11 19.10 -0.90
N PRO A 6 -13.82 19.72 0.05
CA PRO A 6 -14.02 19.14 1.39
C PRO A 6 -14.74 17.78 1.39
N ASP A 7 -15.52 17.50 0.36
CA ASP A 7 -16.24 16.23 0.23
C ASP A 7 -15.35 15.02 0.08
N LEU A 8 -14.05 15.21 -0.23
CA LEU A 8 -13.07 14.13 -0.29
C LEU A 8 -12.68 13.60 1.09
N LEU A 9 -12.85 14.39 2.16
CA LEU A 9 -12.62 13.92 3.52
C LEU A 9 -13.90 13.31 4.09
N ARG A 10 -14.14 12.03 3.81
CA ARG A 10 -15.29 11.29 4.30
C ARG A 10 -14.99 10.58 5.60
N HIS A 11 -15.96 10.64 6.52
CA HIS A 11 -15.94 10.02 7.83
C HIS A 11 -16.83 8.78 7.92
N GLN A 12 -17.35 8.30 6.82
CA GLN A 12 -18.25 7.16 6.72
C GLN A 12 -17.66 6.08 5.82
N ALA A 13 -18.02 4.83 6.07
CA ALA A 13 -17.70 3.71 5.19
C ALA A 13 -18.52 3.77 3.90
N TYR A 14 -18.02 3.18 2.82
CA TYR A 14 -18.71 3.13 1.54
C TYR A 14 -19.10 1.70 1.21
N ILE A 15 -20.38 1.38 1.29
CA ILE A 15 -20.95 0.05 1.04
C ILE A 15 -22.17 0.19 0.14
N ASP A 16 -22.22 -0.57 -0.94
CA ASP A 16 -23.37 -0.62 -1.86
C ASP A 16 -23.82 0.77 -2.36
N GLY A 17 -22.87 1.64 -2.70
CA GLY A 17 -23.17 3.00 -3.16
C GLY A 17 -23.70 3.93 -2.06
N LYS A 18 -23.57 3.56 -0.78
CA LYS A 18 -24.03 4.35 0.36
C LYS A 18 -22.90 4.63 1.33
N TRP A 19 -22.87 5.86 1.81
CA TRP A 19 -22.03 6.27 2.93
C TRP A 19 -22.76 5.91 4.23
N CYS A 20 -22.13 5.10 5.08
CA CYS A 20 -22.77 4.56 6.28
C CYS A 20 -21.82 4.51 7.47
N ASP A 21 -22.41 4.63 8.66
CA ASP A 21 -21.75 4.42 9.95
C ASP A 21 -21.82 2.96 10.37
N ALA A 22 -21.09 2.56 11.41
CA ALA A 22 -21.21 1.25 12.01
C ALA A 22 -22.58 1.14 12.72
N PRO A 23 -23.33 0.05 12.53
CA PRO A 23 -24.67 -0.10 13.13
C PRO A 23 -24.68 -0.08 14.66
N ASP A 24 -23.58 -0.48 15.28
CA ASP A 24 -23.37 -0.45 16.74
C ASP A 24 -22.81 0.88 17.25
N GLY A 25 -22.64 1.87 16.36
CA GLY A 25 -22.06 3.18 16.68
C GLY A 25 -20.56 3.16 16.97
N SER A 26 -19.88 2.04 16.76
CA SER A 26 -18.44 1.96 16.99
C SER A 26 -17.65 2.74 15.94
N ALA A 27 -16.60 3.44 16.40
CA ALA A 27 -15.75 4.24 15.55
C ALA A 27 -14.28 4.13 15.97
N THR A 28 -13.40 4.37 15.02
CA THR A 28 -11.95 4.42 15.23
C THR A 28 -11.48 5.84 14.99
N GLU A 29 -10.75 6.40 15.93
CA GLU A 29 -10.11 7.70 15.80
C GLU A 29 -8.83 7.58 14.98
N ILE A 30 -8.63 8.52 14.07
CA ILE A 30 -7.47 8.58 13.18
C ILE A 30 -6.63 9.80 13.58
N PHE A 31 -5.32 9.59 13.68
CA PHE A 31 -4.39 10.59 14.16
C PHE A 31 -3.37 10.98 13.09
N ASN A 32 -2.94 12.23 13.15
CA ASN A 32 -1.79 12.69 12.37
C ASN A 32 -0.50 12.26 13.10
N PRO A 33 0.35 11.40 12.48
CA PRO A 33 1.55 10.90 13.13
C PRO A 33 2.62 11.97 13.40
N ALA A 34 2.48 13.17 12.83
CA ALA A 34 3.42 14.27 13.07
C ALA A 34 3.18 15.00 14.41
N ASN A 35 1.96 14.96 14.95
CA ASN A 35 1.61 15.75 16.14
C ASN A 35 0.54 15.12 17.02
N ASP A 36 0.15 13.87 16.75
CA ASP A 36 -0.90 13.12 17.46
C ASP A 36 -2.27 13.83 17.52
N GLN A 37 -2.50 14.82 16.64
CA GLN A 37 -3.81 15.47 16.56
C GLN A 37 -4.82 14.57 15.87
N SER A 38 -6.04 14.54 16.41
CA SER A 38 -7.16 13.86 15.79
C SER A 38 -7.50 14.46 14.43
N LEU A 39 -7.61 13.60 13.41
CA LEU A 39 -8.13 13.94 12.08
C LEU A 39 -9.63 13.66 11.96
N GLY A 40 -10.21 13.02 12.98
CA GLY A 40 -11.60 12.60 13.04
C GLY A 40 -11.75 11.10 13.20
N PHE A 41 -12.99 10.64 13.04
CA PHE A 41 -13.37 9.26 13.27
C PHE A 41 -13.84 8.62 11.97
N VAL A 42 -13.65 7.29 11.86
CA VAL A 42 -14.25 6.45 10.82
C VAL A 42 -14.98 5.28 11.47
N PRO A 43 -16.02 4.70 10.83
CA PRO A 43 -16.71 3.53 11.37
C PRO A 43 -15.75 2.37 11.60
N ASN A 44 -15.93 1.66 12.71
CA ASN A 44 -15.20 0.45 13.03
C ASN A 44 -16.05 -0.78 12.66
N LEU A 45 -15.87 -1.28 11.42
CA LEU A 45 -16.73 -2.32 10.84
C LEU A 45 -16.23 -3.73 11.16
N GLY A 46 -17.16 -4.68 11.21
CA GLY A 46 -16.91 -6.07 11.53
C GLY A 46 -17.30 -7.06 10.39
N ALA A 47 -17.53 -8.30 10.78
CA ALA A 47 -17.86 -9.39 9.86
C ALA A 47 -19.21 -9.18 9.15
N ASP A 48 -20.23 -8.64 9.83
CA ASP A 48 -21.56 -8.49 9.26
C ASP A 48 -21.61 -7.43 8.15
N GLU A 49 -20.94 -6.30 8.34
CA GLU A 49 -20.79 -5.27 7.31
C GLU A 49 -19.97 -5.78 6.13
N THR A 50 -18.95 -6.59 6.41
CA THR A 50 -18.13 -7.25 5.37
C THR A 50 -19.01 -8.19 4.54
N ARG A 51 -19.86 -8.98 5.17
CA ARG A 51 -20.80 -9.89 4.48
C ARG A 51 -21.76 -9.11 3.60
N ARG A 52 -22.37 -8.03 4.12
CA ARG A 52 -23.25 -7.15 3.33
C ARG A 52 -22.54 -6.56 2.11
N ALA A 53 -21.29 -6.12 2.26
CA ALA A 53 -20.49 -5.58 1.15
C ALA A 53 -20.18 -6.66 0.09
N ILE A 54 -19.90 -7.90 0.53
CA ILE A 54 -19.67 -9.04 -0.37
C ILE A 54 -20.95 -9.39 -1.15
N GLU A 55 -22.09 -9.43 -0.48
CA GLU A 55 -23.40 -9.72 -1.10
C GLU A 55 -23.79 -8.62 -2.11
N ALA A 56 -23.60 -7.35 -1.77
CA ALA A 56 -23.79 -6.23 -2.69
C ALA A 56 -22.88 -6.34 -3.92
N ALA A 57 -21.61 -6.70 -3.72
CA ALA A 57 -20.66 -6.94 -4.80
C ALA A 57 -21.08 -8.10 -5.71
N GLN A 58 -21.62 -9.18 -5.14
CA GLN A 58 -22.16 -10.32 -5.89
C GLN A 58 -23.38 -9.92 -6.72
N ALA A 59 -24.25 -9.09 -6.17
CA ALA A 59 -25.44 -8.60 -6.89
C ALA A 59 -25.11 -7.64 -8.03
N ALA A 60 -24.13 -6.76 -7.83
CA ALA A 60 -23.75 -5.74 -8.82
C ALA A 60 -22.86 -6.28 -9.97
N GLN A 61 -22.04 -7.28 -9.70
CA GLN A 61 -20.99 -7.76 -10.61
C GLN A 61 -21.52 -8.28 -11.97
N PRO A 62 -22.67 -9.00 -12.07
CA PRO A 62 -23.16 -9.49 -13.36
C PRO A 62 -23.45 -8.37 -14.38
N ALA A 63 -24.06 -7.28 -13.94
CA ALA A 63 -24.32 -6.12 -14.82
C ALA A 63 -23.02 -5.46 -15.27
N TRP A 64 -22.02 -5.36 -14.40
CA TRP A 64 -20.69 -4.83 -14.73
C TRP A 64 -19.93 -5.74 -15.71
N ARG A 65 -19.97 -7.04 -15.50
CA ARG A 65 -19.39 -8.05 -16.38
C ARG A 65 -19.99 -7.98 -17.77
N ALA A 66 -21.30 -7.73 -17.89
CA ALA A 66 -22.01 -7.64 -19.16
C ALA A 66 -21.65 -6.42 -20.01
N LEU A 67 -21.05 -5.36 -19.40
CA LEU A 67 -20.56 -4.21 -20.15
C LEU A 67 -19.40 -4.61 -21.06
N THR A 68 -19.29 -3.93 -22.19
CA THR A 68 -18.11 -4.05 -23.05
C THR A 68 -16.86 -3.55 -22.33
N ALA A 69 -15.69 -4.04 -22.74
CA ALA A 69 -14.42 -3.55 -22.21
C ALA A 69 -14.26 -2.03 -22.40
N LYS A 70 -14.79 -1.47 -23.51
CA LYS A 70 -14.78 -0.03 -23.77
C LYS A 70 -15.55 0.77 -22.74
N GLU A 71 -16.71 0.29 -22.33
CA GLU A 71 -17.57 0.96 -21.33
C GLU A 71 -16.95 0.93 -19.94
N ARG A 72 -16.34 -0.20 -19.54
CA ARG A 72 -15.57 -0.30 -18.28
C ARG A 72 -14.35 0.61 -18.30
N ALA A 73 -13.57 0.57 -19.40
CA ALA A 73 -12.41 1.43 -19.62
C ALA A 73 -12.74 2.92 -19.51
N ALA A 74 -13.88 3.35 -20.06
CA ALA A 74 -14.31 4.76 -20.03
C ALA A 74 -14.53 5.24 -18.57
N ARG A 75 -15.13 4.42 -17.69
CA ARG A 75 -15.33 4.76 -16.29
C ARG A 75 -14.01 4.78 -15.51
N LEU A 76 -13.12 3.83 -15.76
CA LEU A 76 -11.77 3.84 -15.19
C LEU A 76 -10.98 5.07 -15.64
N ARG A 77 -11.05 5.43 -16.93
CA ARG A 77 -10.42 6.65 -17.44
C ARG A 77 -10.94 7.91 -16.74
N LYS A 78 -12.25 7.98 -16.50
CA LYS A 78 -12.84 9.07 -15.75
C LYS A 78 -12.36 9.11 -14.30
N TRP A 79 -12.20 7.95 -13.66
CA TRP A 79 -11.64 7.87 -12.29
C TRP A 79 -10.18 8.37 -12.26
N TYR A 80 -9.34 7.93 -13.20
CA TYR A 80 -7.99 8.46 -13.39
C TYR A 80 -7.96 9.99 -13.51
N GLU A 81 -8.77 10.55 -14.40
CA GLU A 81 -8.85 12.00 -14.63
C GLU A 81 -9.26 12.76 -13.36
N LEU A 82 -10.23 12.22 -12.61
CA LEU A 82 -10.64 12.78 -11.33
C LEU A 82 -9.54 12.71 -10.27
N MET A 83 -8.74 11.64 -10.23
CA MET A 83 -7.59 11.54 -9.33
C MET A 83 -6.55 12.63 -9.65
N LEU A 84 -6.25 12.87 -10.92
CA LEU A 84 -5.32 13.92 -11.32
C LEU A 84 -5.86 15.32 -11.00
N ALA A 85 -7.14 15.55 -11.27
CA ALA A 85 -7.78 16.84 -10.98
C ALA A 85 -7.83 17.17 -9.47
N ASN A 86 -7.81 16.16 -8.61
CA ASN A 86 -7.83 16.30 -7.15
C ASN A 86 -6.49 15.92 -6.49
N GLN A 87 -5.38 15.95 -7.24
CA GLN A 87 -4.07 15.51 -6.76
C GLN A 87 -3.66 16.18 -5.46
N GLU A 88 -3.84 17.49 -5.35
CA GLU A 88 -3.42 18.25 -4.18
C GLU A 88 -4.20 17.86 -2.92
N ASP A 89 -5.52 17.70 -3.03
CA ASP A 89 -6.37 17.32 -1.90
C ASP A 89 -6.09 15.87 -1.45
N LEU A 90 -5.93 14.94 -2.39
CA LEU A 90 -5.53 13.58 -2.10
C LEU A 90 -4.16 13.51 -1.43
N ALA A 91 -3.20 14.33 -1.87
CA ALA A 91 -1.87 14.40 -1.27
C ALA A 91 -1.93 14.98 0.16
N ARG A 92 -2.74 16.00 0.41
CA ARG A 92 -2.94 16.59 1.75
C ARG A 92 -3.58 15.62 2.73
N ILE A 93 -4.61 14.89 2.31
CA ILE A 93 -5.24 13.82 3.11
C ILE A 93 -4.19 12.76 3.46
N MET A 94 -3.42 12.31 2.48
CA MET A 94 -2.38 11.30 2.65
C MET A 94 -1.28 11.77 3.60
N THR A 95 -0.77 12.99 3.43
CA THR A 95 0.25 13.55 4.33
C THR A 95 -0.27 13.65 5.76
N ALA A 96 -1.53 14.05 5.94
CA ALA A 96 -2.12 14.19 7.27
C ALA A 96 -2.26 12.86 8.01
N GLU A 97 -2.74 11.77 7.33
CA GLU A 97 -2.98 10.49 8.02
C GLU A 97 -1.76 9.55 8.03
N GLN A 98 -0.82 9.70 7.09
CA GLN A 98 0.33 8.81 6.96
C GLN A 98 1.67 9.46 7.34
N GLY A 99 1.77 10.79 7.27
CA GLY A 99 2.95 11.54 7.68
C GLY A 99 3.99 11.80 6.60
N LYS A 100 3.93 11.15 5.42
CA LYS A 100 4.93 11.40 4.37
C LYS A 100 4.92 12.85 3.87
N PRO A 101 6.08 13.36 3.40
CA PRO A 101 6.16 14.68 2.83
C PRO A 101 5.17 14.91 1.69
N LEU A 102 4.59 16.10 1.63
CA LEU A 102 3.57 16.46 0.62
C LEU A 102 4.08 16.26 -0.81
N THR A 103 5.38 16.49 -1.06
CA THR A 103 6.01 16.21 -2.35
C THR A 103 5.96 14.74 -2.72
N GLU A 104 6.22 13.84 -1.76
CA GLU A 104 6.10 12.40 -1.97
C GLU A 104 4.65 11.96 -2.12
N ALA A 105 3.74 12.56 -1.34
CA ALA A 105 2.31 12.26 -1.43
C ALA A 105 1.74 12.64 -2.81
N ARG A 106 2.13 13.80 -3.38
CA ARG A 106 1.79 14.17 -4.76
C ARG A 106 2.31 13.15 -5.78
N GLY A 107 3.54 12.69 -5.60
CA GLY A 107 4.14 11.64 -6.42
C GLY A 107 3.39 10.31 -6.29
N GLU A 108 2.92 9.96 -5.09
CA GLU A 108 2.12 8.75 -4.89
C GLU A 108 0.75 8.85 -5.57
N VAL A 109 0.08 10.00 -5.55
CA VAL A 109 -1.20 10.17 -6.26
C VAL A 109 -1.02 9.95 -7.76
N LEU A 110 0.05 10.48 -8.37
CA LEU A 110 0.36 10.21 -9.78
C LEU A 110 0.62 8.72 -10.03
N TYR A 111 1.40 8.09 -9.16
CA TYR A 111 1.67 6.65 -9.21
C TYR A 111 0.39 5.82 -9.06
N ALA A 112 -0.48 6.19 -8.12
CA ALA A 112 -1.77 5.52 -7.94
C ALA A 112 -2.69 5.69 -9.16
N ALA A 113 -2.74 6.89 -9.74
CA ALA A 113 -3.52 7.18 -10.93
C ALA A 113 -3.02 6.37 -12.14
N SER A 114 -1.70 6.20 -12.30
CA SER A 114 -1.12 5.45 -13.41
C SER A 114 -1.58 3.99 -13.48
N PHE A 115 -1.89 3.36 -12.34
CA PHE A 115 -2.48 2.01 -12.35
C PHE A 115 -3.89 2.01 -12.94
N ILE A 116 -4.71 3.00 -12.59
CA ILE A 116 -6.07 3.10 -13.13
C ILE A 116 -6.01 3.36 -14.64
N GLU A 117 -5.12 4.26 -15.09
CA GLU A 117 -4.89 4.50 -16.51
C GLU A 117 -4.47 3.24 -17.25
N TRP A 118 -3.40 2.58 -16.77
CA TRP A 118 -2.89 1.36 -17.38
C TRP A 118 -3.97 0.30 -17.54
N PHE A 119 -4.73 0.02 -16.48
CA PHE A 119 -5.75 -1.01 -16.53
C PHE A 119 -7.02 -0.58 -17.27
N ALA A 120 -7.30 0.71 -17.44
CA ALA A 120 -8.32 1.19 -18.37
C ALA A 120 -7.95 0.82 -19.82
N GLU A 121 -6.67 0.94 -20.18
CA GLU A 121 -6.19 0.52 -21.51
C GLU A 121 -6.14 -1.00 -21.65
N GLU A 122 -5.64 -1.72 -20.64
CA GLU A 122 -5.55 -3.18 -20.63
C GLU A 122 -6.92 -3.87 -20.60
N ALA A 123 -7.97 -3.23 -20.10
CA ALA A 123 -9.33 -3.75 -20.17
C ALA A 123 -9.73 -4.17 -21.58
N LYS A 124 -9.26 -3.44 -22.61
CA LYS A 124 -9.55 -3.67 -24.01
C LYS A 124 -8.67 -4.75 -24.66
N ARG A 125 -7.66 -5.27 -23.93
CA ARG A 125 -6.70 -6.27 -24.38
C ARG A 125 -6.85 -7.63 -23.69
N VAL A 126 -7.99 -7.88 -23.07
CA VAL A 126 -8.32 -9.19 -22.49
C VAL A 126 -8.72 -10.15 -23.62
N TYR A 127 -7.75 -10.56 -24.41
CA TYR A 127 -7.94 -11.44 -25.54
C TYR A 127 -8.10 -12.90 -25.09
N GLY A 128 -8.78 -13.70 -25.92
CA GLY A 128 -8.77 -15.15 -25.85
C GLY A 128 -7.77 -15.74 -26.85
N ASP A 129 -7.72 -17.07 -26.90
CA ASP A 129 -6.83 -17.82 -27.77
C ASP A 129 -7.63 -18.79 -28.66
N THR A 130 -7.16 -18.96 -29.90
CA THR A 130 -7.59 -20.05 -30.76
C THR A 130 -6.44 -21.02 -30.90
N ILE A 131 -6.62 -22.24 -30.41
CA ILE A 131 -5.57 -23.25 -30.31
C ILE A 131 -5.83 -24.38 -31.31
N PRO A 132 -4.82 -24.87 -32.04
CA PRO A 132 -4.96 -26.05 -32.92
C PRO A 132 -5.52 -27.25 -32.13
N GLY A 133 -6.52 -27.90 -32.67
CA GLY A 133 -7.13 -29.09 -32.07
C GLY A 133 -6.18 -30.29 -32.11
N HIS A 134 -6.30 -31.17 -31.09
CA HIS A 134 -5.62 -32.46 -31.05
C HIS A 134 -6.25 -33.51 -31.94
N GLN A 135 -7.37 -33.20 -32.60
CA GLN A 135 -8.08 -33.99 -33.60
C GLN A 135 -8.48 -33.10 -34.78
N PRO A 136 -8.57 -33.65 -36.02
CA PRO A 136 -8.85 -32.86 -37.20
C PRO A 136 -10.22 -32.15 -37.19
N ASP A 137 -11.19 -32.71 -36.47
CA ASP A 137 -12.56 -32.20 -36.34
C ASP A 137 -12.77 -31.27 -35.14
N LYS A 138 -11.72 -30.91 -34.40
CA LYS A 138 -11.80 -30.08 -33.20
C LYS A 138 -11.16 -28.70 -33.45
N ARG A 139 -11.80 -27.68 -32.88
CA ARG A 139 -11.26 -26.34 -32.68
C ARG A 139 -11.36 -25.94 -31.24
N LEU A 140 -10.27 -25.44 -30.66
CA LEU A 140 -10.22 -25.00 -29.28
C LEU A 140 -10.25 -23.47 -29.25
N ILE A 141 -11.23 -22.93 -28.54
CA ILE A 141 -11.36 -21.48 -28.31
C ILE A 141 -11.30 -21.29 -26.80
N VAL A 142 -10.39 -20.45 -26.35
CA VAL A 142 -10.22 -20.09 -24.93
C VAL A 142 -10.67 -18.66 -24.74
N THR A 143 -11.59 -18.42 -23.82
CA THR A 143 -12.03 -17.08 -23.40
C THR A 143 -11.56 -16.79 -22.00
N LYS A 144 -11.27 -15.51 -21.70
CA LYS A 144 -10.94 -15.06 -20.34
C LYS A 144 -12.18 -14.45 -19.72
N GLU A 145 -12.53 -14.93 -18.55
CA GLU A 145 -13.75 -14.55 -17.82
C GLU A 145 -13.40 -13.87 -16.48
N PRO A 146 -14.21 -12.90 -16.03
CA PRO A 146 -14.08 -12.34 -14.68
C PRO A 146 -14.22 -13.41 -13.62
N ILE A 147 -13.35 -13.44 -12.62
CA ILE A 147 -13.41 -14.45 -11.55
C ILE A 147 -14.62 -14.24 -10.61
N GLY A 148 -15.19 -13.03 -10.57
CA GLY A 148 -16.33 -12.68 -9.71
C GLY A 148 -15.97 -11.60 -8.68
N VAL A 149 -16.42 -11.80 -7.44
CA VAL A 149 -16.12 -10.89 -6.33
C VAL A 149 -14.68 -11.11 -5.86
N THR A 150 -13.94 -10.00 -5.75
CA THR A 150 -12.58 -9.97 -5.22
C THR A 150 -12.51 -9.20 -3.90
N ALA A 151 -11.56 -9.54 -3.05
CA ALA A 151 -11.25 -8.82 -1.84
C ALA A 151 -9.83 -8.23 -1.90
N ALA A 152 -9.65 -7.09 -1.26
CA ALA A 152 -8.34 -6.47 -1.08
C ALA A 152 -8.11 -6.03 0.37
N ILE A 153 -6.90 -6.29 0.88
CA ILE A 153 -6.44 -5.76 2.16
C ILE A 153 -5.13 -5.02 1.87
N THR A 154 -5.06 -3.73 2.23
CA THR A 154 -3.97 -2.85 1.86
C THR A 154 -3.25 -2.26 3.08
N PRO A 155 -1.94 -1.97 2.96
CA PRO A 155 -1.14 -1.36 4.02
C PRO A 155 -1.29 0.16 4.04
N TRP A 156 -0.72 0.75 5.09
CA TRP A 156 -0.75 2.20 5.35
C TRP A 156 0.34 3.00 4.60
N ASN A 157 1.43 2.36 4.16
CA ASN A 157 2.61 3.08 3.68
C ASN A 157 2.45 3.73 2.29
N PHE A 158 1.61 3.17 1.43
CA PHE A 158 1.20 3.74 0.15
C PHE A 158 -0.33 3.59 0.00
N PRO A 159 -1.10 4.39 0.77
CA PRO A 159 -2.53 4.15 0.95
C PRO A 159 -3.36 4.35 -0.32
N ALA A 160 -2.90 5.13 -1.28
CA ALA A 160 -3.58 5.28 -2.57
C ALA A 160 -3.10 4.23 -3.60
N ALA A 161 -1.78 4.10 -3.79
CA ALA A 161 -1.23 3.24 -4.82
C ALA A 161 -1.50 1.75 -4.58
N MET A 162 -1.49 1.29 -3.31
CA MET A 162 -1.77 -0.12 -3.00
C MET A 162 -3.25 -0.47 -3.21
N ILE A 163 -4.14 0.51 -3.20
CA ILE A 163 -5.55 0.32 -3.54
C ILE A 163 -5.73 0.26 -5.06
N THR A 164 -5.26 1.26 -5.78
CA THR A 164 -5.51 1.39 -7.22
C THR A 164 -4.88 0.27 -8.05
N ARG A 165 -3.70 -0.23 -7.64
CA ARG A 165 -3.07 -1.40 -8.28
C ARG A 165 -3.84 -2.71 -8.12
N LYS A 166 -4.81 -2.76 -7.20
CA LYS A 166 -5.73 -3.90 -6.99
C LYS A 166 -7.11 -3.61 -7.59
N ALA A 167 -7.68 -2.44 -7.33
CA ALA A 167 -8.99 -2.05 -7.83
C ALA A 167 -9.01 -1.86 -9.35
N GLY A 168 -7.98 -1.24 -9.92
CA GLY A 168 -7.85 -1.04 -11.37
C GLY A 168 -8.02 -2.34 -12.16
N PRO A 169 -7.16 -3.35 -11.98
CA PRO A 169 -7.26 -4.61 -12.71
C PRO A 169 -8.54 -5.40 -12.39
N ALA A 170 -9.04 -5.35 -11.14
CA ALA A 170 -10.28 -6.04 -10.77
C ALA A 170 -11.47 -5.50 -11.56
N LEU A 171 -11.68 -4.18 -11.53
CA LEU A 171 -12.77 -3.53 -12.25
C LEU A 171 -12.59 -3.62 -13.76
N ALA A 172 -11.37 -3.46 -14.27
CA ALA A 172 -11.07 -3.62 -15.70
C ALA A 172 -11.44 -5.01 -16.22
N ALA A 173 -11.14 -6.05 -15.45
CA ALA A 173 -11.48 -7.43 -15.80
C ALA A 173 -12.98 -7.77 -15.66
N GLY A 174 -13.81 -6.85 -15.16
CA GLY A 174 -15.25 -7.09 -14.93
C GLY A 174 -15.58 -7.72 -13.57
N CYS A 175 -14.65 -7.67 -12.61
CA CYS A 175 -14.86 -8.10 -11.23
C CYS A 175 -15.39 -6.96 -10.36
N ALA A 176 -15.93 -7.29 -9.17
CA ALA A 176 -16.19 -6.35 -8.09
C ALA A 176 -15.08 -6.46 -7.02
N MET A 177 -14.90 -5.44 -6.18
CA MET A 177 -13.91 -5.44 -5.12
C MET A 177 -14.45 -4.91 -3.80
N VAL A 178 -14.23 -5.68 -2.74
CA VAL A 178 -14.42 -5.27 -1.34
C VAL A 178 -13.04 -4.98 -0.75
N LEU A 179 -12.82 -3.74 -0.31
CA LEU A 179 -11.54 -3.25 0.19
C LEU A 179 -11.57 -3.03 1.71
N LYS A 180 -10.59 -3.61 2.40
CA LYS A 180 -10.23 -3.23 3.77
C LYS A 180 -8.93 -2.40 3.73
N PRO A 181 -8.98 -1.10 3.96
CA PRO A 181 -7.78 -0.26 4.07
C PRO A 181 -7.05 -0.50 5.40
N ALA A 182 -5.83 0.02 5.52
CA ALA A 182 -5.12 0.00 6.79
C ALA A 182 -5.85 0.83 7.85
N PRO A 183 -5.80 0.42 9.13
CA PRO A 183 -6.41 1.18 10.21
C PRO A 183 -5.93 2.63 10.32
N GLN A 184 -4.64 2.87 10.03
CA GLN A 184 -4.02 4.18 10.15
C GLN A 184 -4.38 5.15 9.02
N THR A 185 -4.78 4.63 7.84
CA THR A 185 -4.92 5.44 6.62
C THR A 185 -6.24 5.17 5.88
N PRO A 186 -7.39 5.30 6.53
CA PRO A 186 -8.68 5.07 5.90
C PRO A 186 -9.14 6.23 5.00
N PHE A 187 -8.75 7.47 5.28
CA PHE A 187 -9.25 8.64 4.56
C PHE A 187 -8.80 8.67 3.09
N SER A 188 -7.58 8.26 2.78
CA SER A 188 -7.14 8.09 1.38
C SER A 188 -8.01 7.08 0.63
N ALA A 189 -8.40 5.97 1.28
CA ALA A 189 -9.27 4.96 0.67
C ALA A 189 -10.69 5.51 0.43
N LEU A 190 -11.23 6.25 1.39
CA LEU A 190 -12.56 6.86 1.29
C LEU A 190 -12.60 7.96 0.23
N ALA A 191 -11.54 8.78 0.12
CA ALA A 191 -11.40 9.77 -0.94
C ALA A 191 -11.39 9.11 -2.34
N LEU A 192 -10.68 7.99 -2.49
CA LEU A 192 -10.71 7.22 -3.73
C LEU A 192 -12.11 6.66 -4.04
N ALA A 193 -12.89 6.27 -3.02
CA ALA A 193 -14.27 5.83 -3.21
C ALA A 193 -15.19 6.97 -3.67
N VAL A 194 -15.03 8.19 -3.13
CA VAL A 194 -15.74 9.39 -3.63
C VAL A 194 -15.47 9.60 -5.11
N LEU A 195 -14.20 9.53 -5.52
CA LEU A 195 -13.84 9.72 -6.91
C LEU A 195 -14.31 8.58 -7.83
N ALA A 196 -14.35 7.33 -7.32
CA ALA A 196 -14.91 6.18 -8.03
C ALA A 196 -16.42 6.35 -8.28
N GLU A 197 -17.17 6.82 -7.26
CA GLU A 197 -18.59 7.15 -7.36
C GLU A 197 -18.82 8.25 -8.41
N ARG A 198 -18.07 9.35 -8.34
CA ARG A 198 -18.12 10.47 -9.31
C ARG A 198 -17.70 10.05 -10.73
N ALA A 199 -16.87 9.03 -10.86
CA ALA A 199 -16.51 8.44 -12.16
C ALA A 199 -17.62 7.55 -12.75
N GLY A 200 -18.68 7.28 -12.01
CA GLY A 200 -19.79 6.43 -12.42
C GLY A 200 -19.49 4.93 -12.30
N ILE A 201 -18.61 4.54 -11.37
CA ILE A 201 -18.50 3.14 -10.93
C ILE A 201 -19.80 2.79 -10.20
N PRO A 202 -20.56 1.78 -10.67
CA PRO A 202 -21.85 1.44 -10.08
C PRO A 202 -21.76 1.03 -8.59
N ALA A 203 -22.84 1.28 -7.86
CA ALA A 203 -23.01 0.81 -6.48
C ALA A 203 -22.71 -0.69 -6.35
N GLY A 204 -22.11 -1.10 -5.24
CA GLY A 204 -21.72 -2.47 -4.97
C GLY A 204 -20.39 -2.93 -5.59
N LEU A 205 -19.92 -2.30 -6.67
CA LEU A 205 -18.69 -2.76 -7.35
C LEU A 205 -17.40 -2.43 -6.62
N PHE A 206 -17.39 -1.37 -5.84
CA PHE A 206 -16.25 -0.98 -5.01
C PHE A 206 -16.76 -0.55 -3.65
N SER A 207 -16.42 -1.29 -2.61
CA SER A 207 -16.76 -0.98 -1.22
C SER A 207 -15.50 -0.80 -0.39
N VAL A 208 -15.54 0.13 0.58
CA VAL A 208 -14.42 0.44 1.49
C VAL A 208 -14.88 0.26 2.93
N LEU A 209 -14.21 -0.65 3.64
CA LEU A 209 -14.53 -1.11 4.98
C LEU A 209 -13.44 -0.72 5.97
N PRO A 210 -13.48 0.48 6.58
CA PRO A 210 -12.57 0.84 7.66
C PRO A 210 -12.79 -0.07 8.88
N ALA A 211 -11.69 -0.45 9.52
CA ALA A 211 -11.70 -1.23 10.75
C ALA A 211 -10.39 -0.99 11.52
N ASP A 212 -10.44 -1.01 12.84
CA ASP A 212 -9.25 -1.00 13.70
C ASP A 212 -8.45 -2.30 13.60
N ALA A 213 -7.39 -2.43 14.40
CA ALA A 213 -6.52 -3.60 14.38
C ALA A 213 -7.25 -4.88 14.85
N GLU A 214 -8.20 -4.79 15.77
CA GLU A 214 -8.96 -5.92 16.31
C GLU A 214 -10.01 -6.38 15.30
N ARG A 215 -10.91 -5.51 14.87
CA ARG A 215 -11.95 -5.83 13.88
C ARG A 215 -11.38 -6.13 12.50
N SER A 216 -10.18 -5.66 12.18
CA SER A 216 -9.47 -6.09 10.96
C SER A 216 -9.28 -7.60 10.86
N ARG A 217 -9.21 -8.32 12.00
CA ARG A 217 -9.13 -9.78 12.02
C ARG A 217 -10.47 -10.42 11.66
N GLU A 218 -11.58 -9.85 12.13
CA GLU A 218 -12.94 -10.31 11.80
C GLU A 218 -13.24 -10.06 10.31
N VAL A 219 -12.98 -8.86 9.82
CA VAL A 219 -13.11 -8.51 8.39
C VAL A 219 -12.26 -9.45 7.54
N GLY A 220 -11.00 -9.67 7.91
CA GLY A 220 -10.09 -10.57 7.20
C GLY A 220 -10.59 -12.02 7.18
N ALA A 221 -11.09 -12.51 8.31
CA ALA A 221 -11.65 -13.87 8.43
C ALA A 221 -12.89 -14.03 7.53
N GLU A 222 -13.82 -13.07 7.53
CA GLU A 222 -15.00 -13.10 6.65
C GLU A 222 -14.60 -13.07 5.17
N LEU A 223 -13.67 -12.19 4.77
CA LEU A 223 -13.16 -12.15 3.40
C LEU A 223 -12.50 -13.46 2.96
N CYS A 224 -11.83 -14.15 3.88
CA CYS A 224 -11.19 -15.44 3.61
C CYS A 224 -12.19 -16.61 3.58
N ALA A 225 -13.13 -16.66 4.51
CA ALA A 225 -14.06 -17.79 4.64
C ALA A 225 -15.23 -17.72 3.65
N ASN A 226 -15.68 -16.52 3.28
CA ASN A 226 -16.89 -16.35 2.47
C ASN A 226 -16.72 -16.94 1.05
N PRO A 227 -17.58 -17.88 0.63
CA PRO A 227 -17.46 -18.58 -0.65
C PRO A 227 -17.73 -17.70 -1.89
N ILE A 228 -18.39 -16.56 -1.72
CA ILE A 228 -18.67 -15.59 -2.78
C ILE A 228 -17.36 -14.93 -3.24
N VAL A 229 -16.45 -14.65 -2.31
CA VAL A 229 -15.14 -14.09 -2.63
C VAL A 229 -14.28 -15.13 -3.33
N ARG A 230 -13.85 -14.85 -4.56
CA ARG A 230 -13.08 -15.78 -5.40
C ARG A 230 -11.58 -15.53 -5.38
N LYS A 231 -11.17 -14.30 -5.04
CA LYS A 231 -9.77 -13.89 -4.98
C LYS A 231 -9.55 -12.92 -3.83
N LEU A 232 -8.48 -13.13 -3.07
CA LEU A 232 -7.97 -12.18 -2.10
C LEU A 232 -6.62 -11.63 -2.58
N SER A 233 -6.49 -10.30 -2.61
CA SER A 233 -5.23 -9.60 -2.87
C SER A 233 -4.79 -8.88 -1.60
N PHE A 234 -3.65 -9.25 -1.06
CA PHE A 234 -3.09 -8.71 0.16
C PHE A 234 -1.75 -8.02 -0.11
N THR A 235 -1.52 -6.89 0.53
CA THR A 235 -0.19 -6.29 0.69
C THR A 235 0.01 -5.93 2.15
N GLY A 236 1.09 -6.42 2.75
CA GLY A 236 1.41 -6.20 4.16
C GLY A 236 2.53 -7.10 4.67
N SER A 237 2.52 -7.41 5.97
CA SER A 237 3.56 -8.24 6.59
C SER A 237 3.44 -9.71 6.19
N THR A 238 4.58 -10.39 6.12
CA THR A 238 4.66 -11.83 5.81
C THR A 238 3.85 -12.68 6.79
N GLY A 239 3.92 -12.37 8.09
CA GLY A 239 3.17 -13.12 9.11
C GLY A 239 1.65 -13.03 8.95
N VAL A 240 1.12 -11.87 8.53
CA VAL A 240 -0.31 -11.75 8.20
C VAL A 240 -0.63 -12.48 6.89
N GLY A 241 0.24 -12.39 5.89
CA GLY A 241 0.07 -13.10 4.61
C GLY A 241 -0.04 -14.62 4.79
N ILE A 242 0.78 -15.22 5.67
CA ILE A 242 0.71 -16.65 6.02
C ILE A 242 -0.67 -16.99 6.62
N LYS A 243 -1.15 -16.22 7.59
CA LYS A 243 -2.46 -16.42 8.22
C LYS A 243 -3.61 -16.32 7.22
N LEU A 244 -3.57 -15.34 6.32
CA LEU A 244 -4.58 -15.19 5.28
C LEU A 244 -4.56 -16.36 4.29
N MET A 245 -3.38 -16.88 3.95
CA MET A 245 -3.23 -18.05 3.10
C MET A 245 -3.84 -19.29 3.76
N GLU A 246 -3.56 -19.53 5.05
CA GLU A 246 -4.16 -20.59 5.84
C GLU A 246 -5.70 -20.49 5.86
N GLN A 247 -6.23 -19.30 6.12
CA GLN A 247 -7.68 -19.07 6.18
C GLN A 247 -8.37 -19.19 4.80
N CYS A 248 -7.68 -18.95 3.71
CA CYS A 248 -8.20 -19.09 2.35
C CYS A 248 -8.15 -20.53 1.83
N ALA A 249 -7.32 -21.40 2.40
CA ALA A 249 -7.11 -22.77 1.94
C ALA A 249 -8.41 -23.61 1.84
N PRO A 250 -9.34 -23.57 2.82
CA PRO A 250 -10.59 -24.34 2.76
C PRO A 250 -11.48 -24.01 1.55
N THR A 251 -11.37 -22.81 1.01
CA THR A 251 -12.19 -22.36 -0.13
C THR A 251 -11.42 -22.30 -1.45
N LEU A 252 -10.15 -22.68 -1.46
CA LEU A 252 -9.25 -22.66 -2.64
C LEU A 252 -9.27 -21.31 -3.38
N LYS A 253 -9.39 -20.20 -2.65
CA LYS A 253 -9.38 -18.86 -3.25
C LYS A 253 -8.07 -18.59 -3.98
N LYS A 254 -8.15 -17.85 -5.07
CA LYS A 254 -6.95 -17.29 -5.70
C LYS A 254 -6.34 -16.24 -4.79
N LEU A 255 -5.02 -16.32 -4.58
CA LEU A 255 -4.27 -15.37 -3.75
C LEU A 255 -3.28 -14.59 -4.59
N SER A 256 -3.13 -13.32 -4.24
CA SER A 256 -1.99 -12.48 -4.64
C SER A 256 -1.46 -11.81 -3.38
N LEU A 257 -0.27 -12.20 -2.97
CA LEU A 257 0.36 -11.76 -1.74
C LEU A 257 1.60 -10.94 -2.09
N GLU A 258 1.55 -9.63 -1.75
CA GLU A 258 2.67 -8.71 -1.80
C GLU A 258 3.13 -8.50 -0.36
N LEU A 259 4.31 -8.97 -0.07
CA LEU A 259 4.84 -9.06 1.29
C LEU A 259 6.05 -8.16 1.44
N GLY A 260 6.66 -8.13 2.61
CA GLY A 260 7.85 -7.37 2.83
C GLY A 260 9.05 -7.91 2.04
N GLY A 261 10.10 -7.12 2.00
CA GLY A 261 11.34 -7.47 1.31
C GLY A 261 12.56 -6.86 1.99
N ASN A 262 13.73 -7.36 1.62
CA ASN A 262 15.02 -6.90 2.09
C ASN A 262 16.00 -6.83 0.91
N ALA A 263 15.75 -5.88 0.00
CA ALA A 263 16.53 -5.74 -1.22
C ALA A 263 17.99 -5.36 -0.90
N PRO A 264 18.96 -5.95 -1.59
CA PRO A 264 20.37 -5.51 -1.55
C PRO A 264 20.57 -4.28 -2.47
N PHE A 265 21.46 -3.39 -2.06
CA PHE A 265 22.06 -2.36 -2.89
C PHE A 265 23.56 -2.67 -3.00
N ILE A 266 24.09 -2.80 -4.21
CA ILE A 266 25.46 -3.30 -4.42
C ILE A 266 26.29 -2.21 -5.08
N VAL A 267 27.47 -1.89 -4.48
CA VAL A 267 28.43 -0.91 -4.98
C VAL A 267 29.74 -1.62 -5.23
N PHE A 268 30.16 -1.72 -6.50
CA PHE A 268 31.45 -2.27 -6.90
C PHE A 268 32.55 -1.20 -6.87
N GLU A 269 33.81 -1.63 -6.98
CA GLU A 269 34.99 -0.76 -6.88
C GLU A 269 35.11 0.30 -7.99
N ASP A 270 34.50 0.02 -9.15
CA ASP A 270 34.48 0.88 -10.33
C ASP A 270 33.23 1.79 -10.40
N ALA A 271 32.37 1.81 -9.37
CA ALA A 271 31.18 2.62 -9.34
C ALA A 271 31.50 4.11 -9.19
N ASP A 272 30.69 4.96 -9.84
CA ASP A 272 30.63 6.38 -9.50
C ASP A 272 29.98 6.53 -8.11
N LEU A 273 30.79 6.89 -7.10
CA LEU A 273 30.34 6.94 -5.72
C LEU A 273 29.32 8.05 -5.47
N ASP A 274 29.37 9.17 -6.19
CA ASP A 274 28.38 10.23 -6.00
C ASP A 274 27.02 9.81 -6.54
N ALA A 275 26.98 9.22 -7.72
CA ALA A 275 25.77 8.63 -8.28
C ALA A 275 25.24 7.44 -7.42
N ALA A 276 26.13 6.62 -6.85
CA ALA A 276 25.75 5.54 -5.96
C ALA A 276 25.11 6.04 -4.66
N VAL A 277 25.63 7.14 -4.08
CA VAL A 277 25.04 7.78 -2.89
C VAL A 277 23.65 8.35 -3.20
N GLU A 278 23.48 9.06 -4.32
CA GLU A 278 22.16 9.54 -4.75
C GLU A 278 21.17 8.38 -4.93
N GLY A 279 21.59 7.29 -5.59
CA GLY A 279 20.79 6.08 -5.75
C GLY A 279 20.42 5.44 -4.41
N ALA A 280 21.34 5.38 -3.45
CA ALA A 280 21.10 4.83 -2.12
C ALA A 280 20.08 5.69 -1.33
N LEU A 281 20.16 7.02 -1.42
CA LEU A 281 19.17 7.92 -0.80
C LEU A 281 17.76 7.65 -1.33
N VAL A 282 17.60 7.57 -2.64
CA VAL A 282 16.30 7.29 -3.29
C VAL A 282 15.80 5.89 -2.93
N ALA A 283 16.68 4.90 -2.94
CA ALA A 283 16.31 3.50 -2.68
C ALA A 283 15.95 3.24 -1.21
N LYS A 284 16.47 4.04 -0.25
CA LYS A 284 16.30 3.78 1.18
C LYS A 284 15.39 4.78 1.90
N TYR A 285 15.53 6.08 1.65
CA TYR A 285 14.93 7.10 2.52
C TYR A 285 13.55 7.58 2.07
N ARG A 286 13.07 7.14 0.92
CA ARG A 286 11.68 7.37 0.49
C ARG A 286 10.70 6.89 1.57
N ASN A 287 9.72 7.73 1.88
CA ASN A 287 8.70 7.48 2.93
C ASN A 287 9.32 7.13 4.29
N ALA A 288 10.42 7.82 4.64
CA ALA A 288 11.21 7.54 5.85
C ALA A 288 11.70 6.07 5.94
N GLY A 289 11.95 5.43 4.79
CA GLY A 289 12.35 4.01 4.75
C GLY A 289 11.21 3.00 4.96
N GLN A 290 9.98 3.43 5.09
CA GLN A 290 8.82 2.59 5.37
C GLN A 290 8.22 1.99 4.10
N THR A 291 9.04 1.31 3.30
CA THR A 291 8.64 0.73 2.01
C THR A 291 9.08 -0.73 1.89
N CYS A 292 8.25 -1.56 1.24
CA CYS A 292 8.54 -2.98 0.99
C CYS A 292 9.71 -3.20 0.01
N VAL A 293 10.04 -2.18 -0.80
CA VAL A 293 11.09 -2.23 -1.82
C VAL A 293 12.37 -1.51 -1.41
N CYS A 294 12.47 -1.03 -0.17
CA CYS A 294 13.68 -0.37 0.31
C CYS A 294 14.90 -1.30 0.26
N ALA A 295 16.01 -0.77 -0.21
CA ALA A 295 17.32 -1.37 -0.05
C ALA A 295 17.79 -1.17 1.41
N ASN A 296 17.59 -2.16 2.26
CA ASN A 296 18.01 -2.09 3.66
C ASN A 296 19.46 -2.54 3.87
N ARG A 297 20.01 -3.31 2.92
CA ARG A 297 21.35 -3.87 2.96
C ARG A 297 22.18 -3.27 1.84
N LEU A 298 23.20 -2.50 2.21
CA LEU A 298 24.14 -1.93 1.25
C LEU A 298 25.42 -2.76 1.30
N TYR A 299 25.71 -3.47 0.22
CA TYR A 299 26.94 -4.24 0.04
C TYR A 299 27.91 -3.43 -0.78
N VAL A 300 29.02 -3.05 -0.17
CA VAL A 300 30.01 -2.18 -0.78
C VAL A 300 31.35 -2.92 -0.86
N HIS A 301 32.00 -2.88 -2.03
CA HIS A 301 33.32 -3.46 -2.21
C HIS A 301 34.34 -2.82 -1.27
N ASP A 302 35.23 -3.61 -0.67
CA ASP A 302 36.15 -3.16 0.38
C ASP A 302 37.00 -1.93 -0.05
N ALA A 303 37.42 -1.90 -1.31
CA ALA A 303 38.23 -0.80 -1.85
C ALA A 303 37.54 0.58 -1.79
N VAL A 304 36.21 0.64 -1.75
CA VAL A 304 35.42 1.89 -1.77
C VAL A 304 34.50 2.00 -0.55
N TYR A 305 34.56 1.08 0.39
CA TYR A 305 33.66 0.98 1.53
C TYR A 305 33.65 2.25 2.39
N GLU A 306 34.82 2.65 2.88
CA GLU A 306 34.97 3.83 3.76
C GLU A 306 34.52 5.11 3.05
N ALA A 307 34.98 5.32 1.82
CA ALA A 307 34.64 6.51 1.04
C ALA A 307 33.15 6.61 0.74
N PHE A 308 32.49 5.47 0.43
CA PHE A 308 31.04 5.44 0.22
C PHE A 308 30.28 5.69 1.52
N ALA A 309 30.68 5.05 2.63
CA ALA A 309 30.02 5.18 3.93
C ALA A 309 30.08 6.64 4.44
N GLU A 310 31.24 7.29 4.33
CA GLU A 310 31.40 8.70 4.71
C GLU A 310 30.54 9.64 3.85
N LYS A 311 30.56 9.45 2.53
CA LYS A 311 29.73 10.22 1.60
C LYS A 311 28.24 10.04 1.87
N LEU A 312 27.79 8.80 2.11
CA LEU A 312 26.39 8.49 2.43
C LEU A 312 25.97 9.14 3.75
N ALA A 313 26.80 9.00 4.80
CA ALA A 313 26.51 9.62 6.11
C ALA A 313 26.40 11.16 5.99
N ALA A 314 27.32 11.80 5.26
CA ALA A 314 27.30 13.24 5.01
C ALA A 314 26.06 13.69 4.19
N ALA A 315 25.58 12.87 3.26
CA ALA A 315 24.39 13.14 2.49
C ALA A 315 23.12 12.95 3.33
N VAL A 316 23.06 11.89 4.14
CA VAL A 316 21.92 11.59 5.06
C VAL A 316 21.77 12.68 6.13
N ALA A 317 22.87 13.22 6.64
CA ALA A 317 22.85 14.33 7.61
C ALA A 317 22.17 15.61 7.08
N LYS A 318 22.05 15.77 5.76
CA LYS A 318 21.39 16.92 5.12
C LYS A 318 19.88 16.72 4.92
N LEU A 319 19.35 15.53 5.18
CA LEU A 319 17.93 15.24 5.02
C LEU A 319 17.13 15.96 6.09
N ARG A 320 16.29 16.91 5.68
CA ARG A 320 15.45 17.67 6.61
C ARG A 320 14.31 16.79 7.10
N VAL A 321 14.29 16.56 8.41
CA VAL A 321 13.22 15.88 9.14
C VAL A 321 12.18 16.90 9.62
N GLY A 322 10.89 16.58 9.52
CA GLY A 322 9.84 17.46 10.02
C GLY A 322 8.43 17.00 9.63
N PRO A 323 7.41 17.78 10.01
CA PRO A 323 6.04 17.57 9.54
C PRO A 323 5.97 17.60 8.01
N GLY A 324 5.24 16.64 7.44
CA GLY A 324 5.24 16.43 5.98
C GLY A 324 4.63 17.56 5.15
N ASP A 325 3.86 18.45 5.76
CA ASP A 325 3.27 19.64 5.15
C ASP A 325 4.18 20.87 5.15
N GLU A 326 5.33 20.83 5.84
CA GLU A 326 6.32 21.88 5.83
C GLU A 326 7.18 21.88 4.55
N ALA A 327 7.47 23.06 4.03
CA ALA A 327 8.30 23.20 2.84
C ALA A 327 9.74 22.71 3.09
N GLY A 328 10.28 21.92 2.13
CA GLY A 328 11.64 21.39 2.19
C GLY A 328 11.85 20.21 3.11
N VAL A 329 10.83 19.72 3.78
CA VAL A 329 10.87 18.44 4.53
C VAL A 329 10.94 17.29 3.52
N VAL A 330 11.87 16.35 3.77
CA VAL A 330 12.07 15.14 2.95
C VAL A 330 11.89 13.87 3.77
N ILE A 331 11.95 13.95 5.11
CA ILE A 331 11.71 12.84 6.02
C ILE A 331 10.58 13.22 6.96
N GLY A 332 9.44 12.54 6.84
CA GLY A 332 8.31 12.66 7.75
C GLY A 332 8.46 11.80 9.01
N PRO A 333 7.45 11.78 9.89
CA PRO A 333 7.42 10.88 11.04
C PRO A 333 7.29 9.41 10.62
N LEU A 334 7.63 8.50 11.51
CA LEU A 334 7.19 7.12 11.44
C LEU A 334 5.68 7.04 11.71
N ILE A 335 5.04 5.98 11.24
CA ILE A 335 3.57 5.87 11.26
C ILE A 335 2.97 5.85 12.67
N ASP A 336 3.66 5.23 13.62
CA ASP A 336 3.19 5.09 15.00
C ASP A 336 4.35 4.79 15.97
N GLY A 337 4.03 4.77 17.29
CA GLY A 337 5.00 4.44 18.32
C GLY A 337 5.57 3.02 18.24
N ASN A 338 4.84 2.06 17.65
CA ASN A 338 5.35 0.70 17.45
C ASN A 338 6.48 0.69 16.42
N ALA A 339 6.36 1.52 15.37
CA ALA A 339 7.43 1.67 14.39
C ALA A 339 8.68 2.29 15.02
N VAL A 340 8.54 3.30 15.87
CA VAL A 340 9.65 3.89 16.64
C VAL A 340 10.31 2.84 17.54
N ALA A 341 9.53 2.12 18.34
CA ALA A 341 10.03 1.07 19.24
C ALA A 341 10.78 -0.03 18.47
N LYS A 342 10.27 -0.42 17.31
CA LYS A 342 10.95 -1.40 16.44
C LYS A 342 12.30 -0.90 15.95
N VAL A 343 12.39 0.34 15.48
CA VAL A 343 13.67 0.94 15.02
C VAL A 343 14.67 0.98 16.18
N GLN A 344 14.24 1.41 17.37
CA GLN A 344 15.08 1.45 18.58
C GLN A 344 15.60 0.06 18.96
N ALA A 345 14.74 -0.97 18.93
CA ALA A 345 15.14 -2.34 19.23
C ALA A 345 16.16 -2.89 18.23
N HIS A 346 15.98 -2.64 16.94
CA HIS A 346 16.92 -3.05 15.90
C HIS A 346 18.28 -2.35 16.05
N LEU A 347 18.27 -1.07 16.40
CA LEU A 347 19.49 -0.32 16.61
C LEU A 347 20.24 -0.79 17.85
N ALA A 348 19.53 -1.02 18.98
CA ALA A 348 20.12 -1.54 20.21
C ALA A 348 20.79 -2.90 19.99
N ASP A 349 20.12 -3.85 19.32
CA ASP A 349 20.69 -5.15 18.95
C ASP A 349 21.95 -5.02 18.08
N ALA A 350 21.90 -4.11 17.09
CA ALA A 350 23.06 -3.92 16.20
C ALA A 350 24.28 -3.36 16.97
N LEU A 351 24.06 -2.37 17.84
CA LEU A 351 25.14 -1.80 18.68
C LEU A 351 25.70 -2.81 19.68
N GLU A 352 24.84 -3.61 20.33
CA GLU A 352 25.29 -4.68 21.22
C GLU A 352 26.18 -5.72 20.50
N LYS A 353 25.90 -5.96 19.23
CA LYS A 353 26.66 -6.88 18.36
C LYS A 353 27.84 -6.22 17.65
N GLY A 354 28.16 -4.97 17.94
CA GLY A 354 29.37 -4.30 17.50
C GLY A 354 29.23 -3.42 16.27
N ALA A 355 28.01 -3.17 15.76
CA ALA A 355 27.80 -2.16 14.73
C ALA A 355 28.14 -0.75 15.21
N LYS A 356 28.45 0.14 14.28
CA LYS A 356 28.77 1.54 14.57
C LYS A 356 27.76 2.45 13.88
N VAL A 357 27.33 3.49 14.61
CA VAL A 357 26.49 4.56 14.04
C VAL A 357 27.40 5.63 13.44
N LEU A 358 27.28 5.86 12.14
CA LEU A 358 27.96 6.95 11.45
C LEU A 358 27.12 8.23 11.45
N GLN A 359 25.80 8.09 11.38
CA GLN A 359 24.84 9.19 11.33
C GLN A 359 23.53 8.78 12.01
N GLY A 360 22.88 9.70 12.72
CA GLY A 360 21.58 9.51 13.37
C GLY A 360 21.62 8.58 14.57
N GLY A 361 20.77 7.55 14.59
CA GLY A 361 20.76 6.52 15.64
C GLY A 361 19.98 6.90 16.89
N LYS A 362 19.17 7.94 16.86
CA LYS A 362 18.38 8.40 18.03
C LYS A 362 17.05 9.03 17.60
N ALA A 363 16.16 9.19 18.57
CA ALA A 363 14.95 9.97 18.38
C ALA A 363 15.31 11.41 17.99
N HIS A 364 14.54 11.98 17.08
CA HIS A 364 14.73 13.37 16.64
C HIS A 364 14.26 14.35 17.72
N GLU A 365 14.80 15.57 17.74
CA GLU A 365 14.47 16.61 18.73
C GLU A 365 13.00 17.06 18.71
N LEU A 366 12.29 16.85 17.61
CA LEU A 366 10.85 17.08 17.49
C LEU A 366 10.02 16.13 18.36
N GLY A 367 10.61 15.03 18.85
CA GLY A 367 9.92 14.05 19.68
C GLY A 367 8.87 13.23 18.92
N GLY A 368 7.87 12.68 19.64
CA GLY A 368 6.79 11.90 19.05
C GLY A 368 7.29 10.74 18.19
N HIS A 369 6.84 10.70 16.95
CA HIS A 369 7.20 9.63 16.00
C HIS A 369 8.38 9.97 15.09
N PHE A 370 9.08 11.09 15.34
CA PHE A 370 10.24 11.46 14.55
C PHE A 370 11.51 10.74 15.01
N PHE A 371 12.23 10.18 14.04
CA PHE A 371 13.49 9.49 14.26
C PHE A 371 14.53 9.98 13.27
N GLU A 372 15.80 10.13 13.70
CA GLU A 372 16.85 10.59 12.79
C GLU A 372 17.15 9.57 11.69
N PRO A 373 17.28 9.99 10.43
CA PRO A 373 17.78 9.14 9.36
C PRO A 373 19.14 8.56 9.74
N THR A 374 19.27 7.23 9.70
CA THR A 374 20.36 6.52 10.34
C THR A 374 21.18 5.71 9.34
N VAL A 375 22.51 5.80 9.48
CA VAL A 375 23.50 4.96 8.79
C VAL A 375 24.33 4.22 9.84
N ILE A 376 24.34 2.88 9.71
CA ILE A 376 25.18 1.99 10.55
C ILE A 376 26.14 1.18 9.69
N THR A 377 27.33 0.93 10.22
CA THR A 377 28.40 0.11 9.60
C THR A 377 28.74 -1.08 10.47
N ASP A 378 29.61 -1.95 9.97
CA ASP A 378 30.06 -3.20 10.66
C ASP A 378 28.90 -4.12 11.02
N VAL A 379 27.88 -4.18 10.14
CA VAL A 379 26.67 -4.99 10.34
C VAL A 379 26.93 -6.44 9.98
N THR A 380 26.58 -7.36 10.88
CA THR A 380 26.73 -8.80 10.69
C THR A 380 25.40 -9.51 10.41
N PRO A 381 25.40 -10.70 9.77
CA PRO A 381 24.15 -11.38 9.37
C PRO A 381 23.23 -11.82 10.52
N ASP A 382 23.72 -11.86 11.75
CA ASP A 382 22.97 -12.26 12.95
C ASP A 382 22.25 -11.08 13.66
N MET A 383 22.42 -9.86 13.15
CA MET A 383 21.73 -8.68 13.69
C MET A 383 20.26 -8.64 13.27
N LEU A 384 19.38 -8.20 14.18
CA LEU A 384 17.92 -8.11 13.96
C LEU A 384 17.56 -7.28 12.72
N SER A 385 18.31 -6.24 12.44
CA SER A 385 18.14 -5.41 11.24
C SER A 385 18.27 -6.20 9.92
N LEU A 386 18.93 -7.36 9.92
CA LEU A 386 19.06 -8.26 8.77
C LEU A 386 18.16 -9.48 8.85
N ILE A 387 17.81 -9.97 10.04
CA ILE A 387 17.03 -11.20 10.24
C ILE A 387 15.52 -10.91 10.15
N HIS A 388 15.04 -9.83 10.76
CA HIS A 388 13.61 -9.52 10.87
C HIS A 388 13.01 -8.68 9.75
N ILE A 389 13.76 -8.47 8.71
CA ILE A 389 13.20 -7.86 7.52
C ILE A 389 12.48 -8.96 6.77
N SER A 390 11.21 -8.73 6.53
CA SER A 390 10.29 -9.64 5.86
C SER A 390 10.97 -10.37 4.70
N GLU A 391 11.15 -11.64 4.88
CA GLU A 391 11.78 -12.55 3.92
C GLU A 391 11.03 -12.55 2.58
N PRO A 392 11.70 -12.42 1.43
CA PRO A 392 11.09 -12.74 0.16
C PRO A 392 10.84 -14.25 0.12
N THR A 393 9.61 -14.64 -0.10
CA THR A 393 9.21 -16.03 -0.33
C THR A 393 9.69 -16.57 -1.68
N ARG A 394 10.93 -16.29 -2.07
CA ARG A 394 11.52 -16.93 -3.23
C ARG A 394 12.19 -18.23 -2.80
N ARG A 395 11.68 -19.35 -3.31
CA ARG A 395 12.42 -20.61 -3.33
C ARG A 395 13.81 -20.33 -3.93
N ARG A 396 14.84 -20.69 -3.19
CA ARG A 396 16.16 -20.89 -3.79
C ARG A 396 16.01 -22.02 -4.81
N GLY A 397 16.08 -21.68 -6.08
CA GLY A 397 16.27 -22.67 -7.14
C GLY A 397 17.71 -23.08 -7.15
#